data_8b598335387f0620de0431bdc2e74865
#
_entry.id   8b598335387f0620de0431bdc2e74865
#
_cell.length_a   1.000
_cell.length_b   1.000
_cell.length_c   1.000
_cell.angle_alpha   90.00
_cell.angle_beta   90.00
_cell.angle_gamma   90.00
#
_symmetry.space_group_name_H-M   'P 1'
#
loop_
_entity.id
_entity.type
_entity.pdbx_description
1 polymer ?
#
loop_
_entity_poly.entity_id
_entity_poly.type
_entity_poly.pdbx_seq_one_letter_code
_entity_poly.pdbx_strand_id
1 'polypeptide(L)'
;YNAKREKSGITVCRGEIIPKGLYHLSVSVWIVNQQGQYLLSQRHPKKQYPLYWECTGGSVLSGETSFQGAIREVKEELGILLTPGSEKLIYQSRRENVQDFYDVWLFHKDIKIEEMRLQETEVVDVQWVNPDKLFEMFRLKHLHPLITYVDQLIG
;
A
#
# COMPACT_ATOMS: atom_id res chain seq x y z
N TYR A 1 -9.99 11.96 10.64
CA TYR A 1 -10.21 11.10 11.82
C TYR A 1 -9.54 11.70 13.05
N ASN A 2 -10.13 11.51 14.22
CA ASN A 2 -9.49 11.83 15.49
C ASN A 2 -8.58 10.68 15.94
N ALA A 3 -7.94 10.81 17.10
CA ALA A 3 -7.02 9.81 17.64
C ALA A 3 -7.67 8.44 17.95
N LYS A 4 -9.01 8.41 18.05
CA LYS A 4 -9.79 7.18 18.27
C LYS A 4 -10.29 6.55 16.95
N ARG A 5 -9.85 7.10 15.83
CA ARG A 5 -10.27 6.69 14.47
C ARG A 5 -11.76 6.96 14.19
N GLU A 6 -12.30 7.98 14.82
CA GLU A 6 -13.66 8.45 14.53
C GLU A 6 -13.59 9.59 13.51
N LYS A 7 -14.59 9.70 12.64
CA LYS A 7 -14.66 10.77 11.64
C LYS A 7 -14.77 12.12 12.36
N SER A 8 -13.87 13.05 12.00
CA SER A 8 -13.84 14.39 12.63
C SER A 8 -14.80 15.38 11.95
N GLY A 9 -15.29 15.07 10.76
CA GLY A 9 -16.06 16.00 9.94
C GLY A 9 -15.20 17.03 9.20
N ILE A 10 -13.89 17.00 9.37
CA ILE A 10 -12.93 17.91 8.73
C ILE A 10 -12.31 17.19 7.54
N THR A 11 -12.31 17.84 6.37
CA THR A 11 -11.63 17.36 5.17
C THR A 11 -10.43 18.24 4.88
N VAL A 12 -9.30 17.62 4.56
CA VAL A 12 -8.04 18.30 4.24
C VAL A 12 -7.63 17.91 2.82
N CYS A 13 -7.24 18.90 2.02
CA CYS A 13 -6.77 18.65 0.67
C CYS A 13 -5.33 18.14 0.67
N ARG A 14 -4.97 17.41 -0.38
CA ARG A 14 -3.60 16.90 -0.54
C ARG A 14 -2.60 18.08 -0.54
N GLY A 15 -1.55 17.96 0.28
CA GLY A 15 -0.52 18.99 0.42
C GLY A 15 -0.80 20.02 1.51
N GLU A 16 -2.01 20.04 2.07
CA GLU A 16 -2.31 20.87 3.23
C GLU A 16 -1.83 20.23 4.52
N ILE A 17 -1.54 21.08 5.50
CA ILE A 17 -1.11 20.62 6.83
C ILE A 17 -2.32 20.03 7.57
N ILE A 18 -2.17 18.80 8.05
CA ILE A 18 -3.19 18.14 8.86
C ILE A 18 -3.14 18.74 10.27
N PRO A 19 -4.26 19.24 10.81
CA PRO A 19 -4.28 19.80 12.16
C PRO A 19 -3.80 18.78 13.21
N LYS A 20 -3.15 19.28 14.24
CA LYS A 20 -2.66 18.44 15.35
C LYS A 20 -3.82 17.65 15.98
N GLY A 21 -3.59 16.37 16.23
CA GLY A 21 -4.61 15.48 16.80
C GLY A 21 -5.57 14.90 15.77
N LEU A 22 -5.41 15.25 14.49
CA LEU A 22 -6.17 14.66 13.39
C LEU A 22 -5.27 13.79 12.54
N TYR A 23 -5.89 12.83 11.85
CA TYR A 23 -5.18 11.80 11.07
C TYR A 23 -5.94 11.55 9.77
N HIS A 24 -5.19 11.33 8.69
CA HIS A 24 -5.78 10.79 7.47
C HIS A 24 -5.72 9.25 7.49
N LEU A 25 -6.24 8.61 6.47
CA LEU A 25 -6.23 7.14 6.35
C LEU A 25 -5.41 6.76 5.13
N SER A 26 -4.44 5.88 5.32
CA SER A 26 -3.60 5.33 4.26
C SER A 26 -3.71 3.83 4.21
N VAL A 27 -3.53 3.26 3.03
CA VAL A 27 -3.57 1.82 2.81
C VAL A 27 -2.33 1.36 2.06
N SER A 28 -1.89 0.15 2.37
CA SER A 28 -1.00 -0.64 1.52
C SER A 28 -1.67 -1.95 1.18
N VAL A 29 -1.42 -2.44 -0.03
CA VAL A 29 -2.05 -3.65 -0.54
C VAL A 29 -0.98 -4.60 -1.04
N TRP A 30 -0.91 -5.75 -0.40
CA TRP A 30 -0.08 -6.86 -0.84
C TRP A 30 -0.92 -7.81 -1.68
N ILE A 31 -0.36 -8.28 -2.77
CA ILE A 31 -0.99 -9.25 -3.65
C ILE A 31 -0.10 -10.48 -3.70
N VAL A 32 -0.68 -11.64 -3.42
CA VAL A 32 0.02 -12.92 -3.45
C VAL A 32 -0.65 -13.82 -4.49
N ASN A 33 0.15 -14.52 -5.29
CA ASN A 33 -0.35 -15.46 -6.29
C ASN A 33 -0.38 -16.90 -5.75
N GLN A 34 -0.85 -17.85 -6.58
CA GLN A 34 -0.94 -19.24 -6.19
C GLN A 34 0.42 -19.90 -5.90
N GLN A 35 1.49 -19.37 -6.46
CA GLN A 35 2.84 -19.84 -6.18
C GLN A 35 3.43 -19.29 -4.88
N GLY A 36 2.65 -18.48 -4.14
CA GLY A 36 3.13 -17.86 -2.90
C GLY A 36 4.06 -16.70 -3.12
N GLN A 37 4.08 -16.12 -4.32
CA GLN A 37 4.89 -14.95 -4.64
C GLN A 37 4.13 -13.67 -4.33
N TYR A 38 4.86 -12.65 -3.88
CA TYR A 38 4.35 -11.31 -3.57
C TYR A 38 4.68 -10.34 -4.69
N LEU A 39 3.74 -9.48 -5.02
CA LEU A 39 3.92 -8.46 -6.05
C LEU A 39 4.60 -7.22 -5.46
N LEU A 40 5.70 -6.82 -6.05
CA LEU A 40 6.38 -5.58 -5.74
C LEU A 40 6.34 -4.62 -6.92
N SER A 41 6.19 -3.34 -6.62
CA SER A 41 6.31 -2.25 -7.60
C SER A 41 7.47 -1.34 -7.23
N GLN A 42 8.15 -0.79 -8.23
CA GLN A 42 9.27 0.13 -8.03
C GLN A 42 8.79 1.57 -8.19
N ARG A 43 9.13 2.39 -7.22
CA ARG A 43 8.72 3.81 -7.20
C ARG A 43 9.41 4.60 -8.30
N HIS A 44 8.65 5.51 -8.89
CA HIS A 44 9.18 6.44 -9.90
C HIS A 44 10.33 7.26 -9.31
N PRO A 45 11.41 7.55 -10.10
CA PRO A 45 12.56 8.31 -9.60
C PRO A 45 12.24 9.74 -9.16
N LYS A 46 11.12 10.31 -9.56
CA LYS A 46 10.69 11.66 -9.15
C LYS A 46 9.86 11.69 -7.86
N LYS A 47 9.54 10.53 -7.29
CA LYS A 47 8.81 10.45 -6.02
C LYS A 47 9.76 10.56 -4.84
N GLN A 48 9.21 10.81 -3.65
CA GLN A 48 9.95 10.60 -2.41
C GLN A 48 10.36 9.13 -2.32
N TYR A 49 11.48 8.84 -1.72
CA TYR A 49 12.06 7.50 -1.68
C TYR A 49 12.15 6.88 -3.09
N PRO A 50 12.91 7.52 -4.00
CA PRO A 50 12.94 7.09 -5.40
C PRO A 50 13.55 5.70 -5.56
N LEU A 51 13.01 4.94 -6.51
CA LEU A 51 13.48 3.61 -6.91
C LEU A 51 13.42 2.51 -5.84
N TYR A 52 12.88 2.80 -4.66
CA TYR A 52 12.59 1.74 -3.69
C TYR A 52 11.47 0.82 -4.21
N TRP A 53 11.54 -0.43 -3.81
CA TRP A 53 10.49 -1.40 -4.08
C TRP A 53 9.47 -1.39 -2.95
N GLU A 54 8.19 -1.56 -3.29
CA GLU A 54 7.09 -1.52 -2.32
C GLU A 54 5.90 -2.35 -2.81
N CYS A 55 4.93 -2.57 -1.93
CA CYS A 55 3.57 -2.93 -2.35
C CYS A 55 2.86 -1.68 -2.84
N THR A 56 1.74 -1.85 -3.53
CA THR A 56 0.93 -0.70 -3.94
C THR A 56 0.18 -0.11 -2.76
N GLY A 57 -0.21 1.15 -2.85
CA GLY A 57 -0.95 1.82 -1.79
C GLY A 57 -1.11 3.31 -2.02
N GLY A 58 -1.77 3.96 -1.09
CA GLY A 58 -2.00 5.40 -1.16
C GLY A 58 -2.94 5.90 -0.10
N SER A 59 -3.37 7.13 -0.24
CA SER A 59 -4.32 7.76 0.69
C SER A 59 -5.75 7.38 0.35
N VAL A 60 -6.52 7.07 1.37
CA VAL A 60 -7.96 6.84 1.24
C VAL A 60 -8.67 8.20 1.11
N LEU A 61 -9.56 8.31 0.15
CA LEU A 61 -10.27 9.55 -0.11
C LEU A 61 -11.43 9.73 0.87
N SER A 62 -11.87 10.99 1.05
CA SER A 62 -13.05 11.28 1.84
C SER A 62 -14.25 10.54 1.27
N GLY A 63 -14.99 9.86 2.15
CA GLY A 63 -16.16 9.06 1.77
C GLY A 63 -15.86 7.61 1.41
N GLU A 64 -14.59 7.25 1.20
CA GLU A 64 -14.19 5.86 0.99
C GLU A 64 -13.95 5.14 2.33
N THR A 65 -14.20 3.83 2.34
CA THR A 65 -13.67 2.95 3.37
C THR A 65 -12.22 2.58 3.03
N SER A 66 -11.48 2.07 4.02
CA SER A 66 -10.14 1.52 3.82
C SER A 66 -10.10 0.48 2.69
N PHE A 67 -11.06 -0.43 2.67
CA PHE A 67 -11.20 -1.46 1.65
C PHE A 67 -11.43 -0.89 0.25
N GLN A 68 -12.33 0.09 0.14
CA GLN A 68 -12.62 0.75 -1.14
C GLN A 68 -11.38 1.50 -1.66
N GLY A 69 -10.67 2.20 -0.78
CA GLY A 69 -9.41 2.87 -1.13
C GLY A 69 -8.35 1.90 -1.62
N ALA A 70 -8.25 0.74 -0.96
CA ALA A 70 -7.30 -0.31 -1.37
C ALA A 70 -7.57 -0.79 -2.80
N ILE A 71 -8.82 -1.12 -3.12
CA ILE A 71 -9.20 -1.58 -4.47
C ILE A 71 -8.95 -0.49 -5.51
N ARG A 72 -9.29 0.76 -5.21
CA ARG A 72 -9.08 1.89 -6.13
C ARG A 72 -7.59 2.12 -6.41
N GLU A 73 -6.76 2.15 -5.39
CA GLU A 73 -5.31 2.39 -5.56
C GLU A 73 -4.65 1.31 -6.42
N VAL A 74 -4.99 0.05 -6.22
CA VAL A 74 -4.45 -1.05 -7.02
C VAL A 74 -4.86 -0.91 -8.49
N LYS A 75 -6.10 -0.53 -8.74
CA LYS A 75 -6.59 -0.28 -10.10
C LYS A 75 -5.88 0.89 -10.76
N GLU A 76 -5.70 1.99 -10.04
CA GLU A 76 -5.02 3.18 -10.58
C GLU A 76 -3.54 2.95 -10.87
N GLU A 77 -2.82 2.36 -9.92
CA GLU A 77 -1.36 2.22 -10.03
C GLU A 77 -0.93 1.04 -10.92
N LEU A 78 -1.65 -0.07 -10.87
CA LEU A 78 -1.24 -1.32 -11.54
C LEU A 78 -2.24 -1.83 -12.58
N GLY A 79 -3.42 -1.22 -12.68
CA GLY A 79 -4.45 -1.67 -13.60
C GLY A 79 -5.06 -3.02 -13.25
N ILE A 80 -4.94 -3.44 -11.99
CA ILE A 80 -5.46 -4.73 -11.52
C ILE A 80 -6.82 -4.52 -10.87
N LEU A 81 -7.81 -5.31 -11.31
CA LEU A 81 -9.13 -5.34 -10.70
C LEU A 81 -9.16 -6.42 -9.62
N LEU A 82 -9.18 -5.99 -8.35
CA LEU A 82 -9.36 -6.89 -7.23
C LEU A 82 -10.85 -7.07 -6.95
N THR A 83 -11.24 -8.33 -6.70
CA THR A 83 -12.62 -8.66 -6.33
C THR A 83 -12.69 -9.01 -4.85
N PRO A 84 -13.80 -8.63 -4.16
CA PRO A 84 -14.01 -9.04 -2.78
C PRO A 84 -14.05 -10.55 -2.62
N GLY A 85 -13.62 -11.04 -1.45
CA GLY A 85 -13.73 -12.46 -1.06
C GLY A 85 -12.44 -13.11 -0.60
N SER A 86 -11.28 -12.60 -1.01
CA SER A 86 -9.98 -13.15 -0.59
C SER A 86 -9.17 -12.20 0.27
N GLU A 87 -9.71 -11.03 0.56
CA GLU A 87 -9.01 -9.99 1.29
C GLU A 87 -8.85 -10.32 2.77
N LYS A 88 -7.73 -9.91 3.31
CA LYS A 88 -7.44 -10.01 4.74
C LYS A 88 -6.73 -8.74 5.20
N LEU A 89 -7.21 -8.15 6.28
CA LEU A 89 -6.52 -7.06 6.95
C LEU A 89 -5.44 -7.68 7.83
N ILE A 90 -4.17 -7.45 7.51
CA ILE A 90 -3.04 -8.15 8.15
C ILE A 90 -2.26 -7.29 9.14
N TYR A 91 -2.40 -5.97 9.05
CA TYR A 91 -1.68 -5.06 9.93
C TYR A 91 -2.40 -3.72 10.00
N GLN A 92 -2.41 -3.13 11.17
CA GLN A 92 -2.93 -1.77 11.39
C GLN A 92 -2.03 -1.03 12.37
N SER A 93 -1.81 0.25 12.12
CA SER A 93 -1.10 1.12 13.05
C SER A 93 -1.57 2.57 12.92
N ARG A 94 -1.29 3.35 13.96
CA ARG A 94 -1.37 4.81 13.90
C ARG A 94 0.06 5.34 13.86
N ARG A 95 0.37 6.13 12.85
CA ARG A 95 1.72 6.67 12.66
C ARG A 95 1.70 8.17 12.92
N GLU A 96 2.34 8.57 14.01
CA GLU A 96 2.36 9.97 14.44
C GLU A 96 3.17 10.87 13.51
N ASN A 97 4.29 10.36 12.98
CA ASN A 97 5.20 11.12 12.12
C ASN A 97 4.59 11.52 10.78
N VAL A 98 3.58 10.79 10.30
CA VAL A 98 2.88 11.09 9.05
C VAL A 98 1.40 11.39 9.28
N GLN A 99 0.96 11.40 10.52
CA GLN A 99 -0.41 11.67 10.95
C GLN A 99 -1.45 10.84 10.21
N ASP A 100 -1.26 9.52 10.18
CA ASP A 100 -2.24 8.63 9.56
C ASP A 100 -2.59 7.41 10.41
N PHE A 101 -3.76 6.86 10.11
CA PHE A 101 -4.08 5.45 10.38
C PHE A 101 -3.66 4.68 9.15
N TYR A 102 -2.94 3.59 9.34
CA TYR A 102 -2.36 2.80 8.27
C TYR A 102 -2.90 1.39 8.31
N ASP A 103 -3.62 1.00 7.27
CA ASP A 103 -4.19 -0.33 7.10
C ASP A 103 -3.44 -1.08 6.00
N VAL A 104 -3.06 -2.31 6.27
CA VAL A 104 -2.38 -3.17 5.32
C VAL A 104 -3.28 -4.36 4.98
N TRP A 105 -3.61 -4.47 3.70
CA TRP A 105 -4.48 -5.51 3.15
C TRP A 105 -3.66 -6.55 2.37
N LEU A 106 -4.10 -7.80 2.40
CA LEU A 106 -3.56 -8.89 1.59
C LEU A 106 -4.68 -9.44 0.72
N PHE A 107 -4.44 -9.53 -0.58
CA PHE A 107 -5.35 -10.14 -1.56
C PHE A 107 -4.65 -11.29 -2.28
N HIS A 108 -5.43 -12.26 -2.71
CA HIS A 108 -4.97 -13.34 -3.58
C HIS A 108 -5.40 -13.06 -5.01
N LYS A 109 -4.45 -13.01 -5.94
CA LYS A 109 -4.74 -12.76 -7.35
C LYS A 109 -3.63 -13.34 -8.22
N ASP A 110 -4.03 -14.13 -9.21
CA ASP A 110 -3.12 -14.58 -10.26
C ASP A 110 -3.26 -13.64 -11.45
N ILE A 111 -2.18 -12.97 -11.81
CA ILE A 111 -2.14 -12.06 -12.95
C ILE A 111 -0.71 -12.03 -13.50
N LYS A 112 -0.59 -12.03 -14.81
CA LYS A 112 0.71 -11.87 -15.48
C LYS A 112 1.12 -10.40 -15.51
N ILE A 113 2.41 -10.14 -15.43
CA ILE A 113 2.94 -8.78 -15.49
C ILE A 113 2.50 -8.07 -16.78
N GLU A 114 2.44 -8.79 -17.89
CA GLU A 114 2.04 -8.27 -19.21
C GLU A 114 0.58 -7.77 -19.23
N GLU A 115 -0.25 -8.24 -18.32
CA GLU A 115 -1.66 -7.83 -18.21
C GLU A 115 -1.85 -6.59 -17.34
N MET A 116 -0.80 -6.14 -16.67
CA MET A 116 -0.85 -4.97 -15.78
C MET A 116 -0.67 -3.68 -16.57
N ARG A 117 -1.30 -2.61 -16.08
CA ARG A 117 -1.12 -1.26 -16.61
C ARG A 117 -0.53 -0.38 -15.52
N LEU A 118 0.74 -0.08 -15.63
CA LEU A 118 1.45 0.74 -14.66
C LEU A 118 1.12 2.22 -14.86
N GLN A 119 0.81 2.91 -13.77
CA GLN A 119 0.68 4.36 -13.77
C GLN A 119 2.08 4.97 -13.88
N GLU A 120 2.42 5.48 -15.05
CA GLU A 120 3.79 5.90 -15.42
C GLU A 120 4.40 6.93 -14.48
N THR A 121 3.58 7.79 -13.87
CA THR A 121 4.04 8.81 -12.94
C THR A 121 4.35 8.27 -11.54
N GLU A 122 3.91 7.05 -11.24
CA GLU A 122 4.01 6.44 -9.91
C GLU A 122 4.91 5.21 -9.89
N VAL A 123 4.85 4.38 -10.93
CA VAL A 123 5.46 3.05 -10.97
C VAL A 123 6.27 2.88 -12.23
N VAL A 124 7.53 2.45 -12.10
CA VAL A 124 8.41 2.21 -13.27
C VAL A 124 8.62 0.74 -13.58
N ASP A 125 8.41 -0.15 -12.61
CA ASP A 125 8.60 -1.59 -12.81
C ASP A 125 7.79 -2.39 -11.78
N VAL A 126 7.54 -3.66 -12.08
CA VAL A 126 6.88 -4.61 -11.17
C VAL A 126 7.60 -5.96 -11.26
N GLN A 127 7.56 -6.72 -10.14
CA GLN A 127 8.08 -8.07 -10.11
C GLN A 127 7.33 -8.93 -9.08
N TRP A 128 7.23 -10.22 -9.37
CA TRP A 128 6.81 -11.23 -8.39
C TRP A 128 8.04 -11.76 -7.67
N VAL A 129 8.00 -11.81 -6.35
CA VAL A 129 9.11 -12.32 -5.54
C VAL A 129 8.61 -13.39 -4.58
N ASN A 130 9.41 -14.43 -4.35
CA ASN A 130 9.10 -15.41 -3.32
C ASN A 130 9.37 -14.83 -1.92
N PRO A 131 8.87 -15.47 -0.83
CA PRO A 131 9.08 -14.98 0.53
C PRO A 131 10.53 -14.77 0.91
N ASP A 132 11.43 -15.66 0.49
CA ASP A 132 12.86 -15.56 0.82
C ASP A 132 13.48 -14.32 0.19
N LYS A 133 13.14 -14.05 -1.07
CA LYS A 133 13.61 -12.85 -1.78
C LYS A 133 13.05 -11.58 -1.16
N LEU A 134 11.77 -11.60 -0.77
CA LEU A 134 11.16 -10.46 -0.10
C LEU A 134 11.87 -10.15 1.22
N PHE A 135 12.18 -11.18 2.00
CA PHE A 135 12.90 -11.02 3.26
C PHE A 135 14.33 -10.50 3.05
N GLU A 136 15.02 -11.00 2.03
CA GLU A 136 16.35 -10.51 1.64
C GLU A 136 16.32 -9.02 1.29
N MET A 137 15.36 -8.61 0.45
CA MET A 137 15.19 -7.22 0.06
C MET A 137 14.88 -6.32 1.26
N PHE A 138 14.10 -6.82 2.21
CA PHE A 138 13.85 -6.12 3.47
C PHE A 138 15.14 -5.92 4.27
N ARG A 139 15.94 -6.95 4.46
CA ARG A 139 17.21 -6.89 5.20
C ARG A 139 18.22 -5.97 4.53
N LEU A 140 18.28 -5.97 3.19
CA LEU A 140 19.19 -5.13 2.41
C LEU A 140 18.68 -3.69 2.24
N LYS A 141 17.52 -3.34 2.81
CA LYS A 141 16.91 -2.01 2.73
C LYS A 141 16.58 -1.59 1.29
N HIS A 142 16.16 -2.54 0.46
CA HIS A 142 15.65 -2.26 -0.89
C HIS A 142 14.16 -1.97 -0.89
N LEU A 143 13.44 -2.31 0.19
CA LEU A 143 12.03 -1.98 0.34
C LEU A 143 11.86 -0.59 0.94
N HIS A 144 10.73 0.03 0.63
CA HIS A 144 10.36 1.35 1.16
C HIS A 144 10.52 1.36 2.69
N PRO A 145 11.17 2.38 3.28
CA PRO A 145 11.46 2.39 4.73
C PRO A 145 10.25 2.31 5.66
N LEU A 146 9.06 2.68 5.18
CA LEU A 146 7.83 2.57 5.97
C LEU A 146 7.28 1.14 6.04
N ILE A 147 7.81 0.20 5.26
CA ILE A 147 7.47 -1.22 5.35
C ILE A 147 8.33 -1.85 6.44
N THR A 148 7.75 -2.02 7.62
CA THR A 148 8.47 -2.51 8.81
C THR A 148 7.90 -3.84 9.34
N TYR A 149 6.86 -4.37 8.70
CA TYR A 149 6.01 -5.46 9.20
C TYR A 149 6.14 -6.75 8.38
N VAL A 150 7.25 -6.93 7.68
CA VAL A 150 7.44 -8.09 6.77
C VAL A 150 7.27 -9.43 7.49
N ASP A 151 7.68 -9.52 8.75
CA ASP A 151 7.51 -10.70 9.58
C ASP A 151 6.03 -11.12 9.72
N GLN A 152 5.14 -10.14 9.86
CA GLN A 152 3.70 -10.39 10.00
C GLN A 152 3.05 -10.73 8.66
N LEU A 153 3.65 -10.29 7.57
CA LEU A 153 3.18 -10.59 6.21
C LEU A 153 3.48 -12.05 5.84
N ILE A 154 4.67 -12.53 6.14
CA ILE A 154 5.16 -13.85 5.73
C ILE A 154 4.86 -14.92 6.79
N GLY A 155 4.74 -14.50 8.03
CA GLY A 155 4.57 -15.38 9.21
C GLY A 155 3.26 -16.19 9.24
#